data_04ac1c5f47b1ad589eeffc8e0642ebdf
#
_entry.id   04ac1c5f47b1ad589eeffc8e0642ebdf
#
_cell.length_a   1.000
_cell.length_b   1.000
_cell.length_c   1.000
_cell.angle_alpha   90.00
_cell.angle_beta   90.00
_cell.angle_gamma   90.00
#
_symmetry.space_group_name_H-M   'P 1'
#
loop_
_entity.id
_entity.type
_entity.pdbx_description
1 polymer ?
#
loop_
_entity_poly.entity_id
_entity_poly.type
_entity_poly.pdbx_seq_one_letter_code
_entity_poly.pdbx_strand_id
1 'polypeptide(L)'
;MTVTRRSRRLAEVTHSSDGTPSDAEASILRRAKRARPGSVLSSRSEHHEKTRKPRSSQARLKKYDHLPLLRDTLVPNLICVFVGMNPGIQTSTAGHAYAHPSNHFWRLLHSSGCTDRLCLPEEDGDLPHLYAMGNTNLVGRPSRTTSELSKQEMAEGTPVLEEKIRTYKPEAVCFVGKGIWEAVWRWRYGRDPTKEEFKYGWQDESENIGRSKDGIQERDNRSGVWDGVKVFVATSTSGLAANLSMEEKKAIWSDLGAWVKRRREERKRE
;
A
#
# COMPACT_ATOMS: atom_id res chain seq x y z
N MET A 1 26.85 51.47 30.67
CA MET A 1 26.48 52.69 29.93
C MET A 1 25.46 52.27 28.89
N THR A 2 24.23 52.53 29.20
CA THR A 2 23.20 53.36 28.57
C THR A 2 22.48 52.62 27.44
N VAL A 3 21.36 51.95 27.67
CA VAL A 3 19.92 52.34 27.76
C VAL A 3 19.47 53.28 26.63
N THR A 4 18.51 52.85 25.83
CA THR A 4 17.25 53.51 25.47
C THR A 4 16.39 52.60 24.58
N ARG A 5 15.34 52.18 25.02
CA ARG A 5 13.87 52.26 25.00
C ARG A 5 13.27 53.35 24.11
N ARG A 6 12.31 52.95 23.24
CA ARG A 6 11.06 53.68 22.91
C ARG A 6 10.21 52.73 22.02
N SER A 7 9.16 52.23 22.44
CA SER A 7 7.76 52.46 22.86
C SER A 7 6.94 53.44 22.00
N ARG A 8 5.72 52.97 21.69
CA ARG A 8 4.44 53.63 21.34
C ARG A 8 4.20 53.88 19.85
N ARG A 9 3.01 53.68 19.26
CA ARG A 9 1.65 53.90 19.80
C ARG A 9 0.61 53.09 19.02
N LEU A 10 -0.42 52.69 19.77
CA LEU A 10 -1.77 52.35 19.32
C LEU A 10 -2.44 53.57 18.65
N ALA A 11 -3.36 53.30 17.72
CA ALA A 11 -4.49 54.15 17.42
C ALA A 11 -5.69 53.28 17.09
N GLU A 12 -6.59 53.16 18.07
CA GLU A 12 -8.00 52.86 17.87
C GLU A 12 -8.66 54.07 17.24
N VAL A 13 -9.59 53.85 16.29
CA VAL A 13 -10.70 54.78 16.05
C VAL A 13 -11.94 53.93 15.77
N THR A 14 -12.94 54.27 16.53
CA THR A 14 -14.26 53.71 16.72
C THR A 14 -15.31 54.30 15.76
N HIS A 15 -16.44 53.55 15.62
CA HIS A 15 -17.84 53.96 15.35
C HIS A 15 -18.17 54.46 13.92
N SER A 16 -19.33 54.19 13.32
CA SER A 16 -20.69 53.92 13.80
C SER A 16 -21.59 53.46 12.66
N SER A 17 -22.50 52.57 12.99
CA SER A 17 -23.96 52.55 12.80
C SER A 17 -24.60 52.56 11.42
N ASP A 18 -25.51 51.62 11.32
CA ASP A 18 -26.90 51.68 10.85
C ASP A 18 -27.21 51.47 9.36
N GLY A 19 -28.12 50.55 9.15
CA GLY A 19 -28.88 50.37 7.93
C GLY A 19 -29.48 48.98 7.78
N THR A 20 -30.60 48.76 8.46
CA THR A 20 -31.49 47.60 8.30
C THR A 20 -32.36 47.72 7.04
N PRO A 21 -33.29 46.81 6.81
CA PRO A 21 -33.29 45.92 5.64
C PRO A 21 -34.41 46.26 4.66
N SER A 22 -34.40 45.74 3.48
CA SER A 22 -35.62 45.76 2.62
C SER A 22 -35.81 44.42 1.92
N ASP A 23 -36.81 43.76 2.36
CA ASP A 23 -37.91 43.09 1.69
C ASP A 23 -37.78 42.80 0.19
N ALA A 24 -37.92 41.54 -0.14
CA ALA A 24 -38.72 41.05 -1.24
C ALA A 24 -38.99 39.56 -1.08
N GLU A 25 -39.90 39.26 -0.17
CA GLU A 25 -40.75 38.07 -0.31
C GLU A 25 -41.76 38.25 -1.48
N ALA A 26 -42.20 37.10 -1.95
CA ALA A 26 -43.44 36.88 -2.69
C ALA A 26 -43.44 36.95 -4.19
N SER A 27 -43.43 35.78 -4.81
CA SER A 27 -44.53 35.44 -5.74
C SER A 27 -44.64 33.92 -5.94
N ILE A 28 -45.35 33.29 -5.01
CA ILE A 28 -46.16 32.09 -5.29
C ILE A 28 -47.44 32.58 -5.94
N LEU A 29 -47.80 32.13 -7.13
CA LEU A 29 -49.17 31.93 -7.51
C LEU A 29 -49.28 31.21 -8.88
N ARG A 30 -49.65 29.95 -8.82
CA ARG A 30 -50.78 29.32 -9.54
C ARG A 30 -50.93 29.59 -11.05
N ARG A 31 -50.77 28.55 -11.83
CA ARG A 31 -51.69 28.27 -12.91
C ARG A 31 -51.98 26.78 -13.05
N ALA A 32 -53.14 26.40 -12.51
CA ALA A 32 -53.75 25.11 -12.69
C ALA A 32 -54.56 25.07 -14.00
N LYS A 33 -54.69 23.87 -14.57
CA LYS A 33 -55.76 23.35 -15.43
C LYS A 33 -55.83 23.79 -16.86
N ARG A 34 -55.45 22.86 -17.76
CA ARG A 34 -56.40 22.39 -18.78
C ARG A 34 -56.04 20.97 -19.20
N ALA A 35 -56.92 20.06 -18.83
CA ALA A 35 -56.99 18.71 -19.37
C ALA A 35 -57.73 18.74 -20.73
N ARG A 36 -57.27 17.97 -21.69
CA ARG A 36 -58.11 17.38 -22.75
C ARG A 36 -57.60 15.97 -23.07
N PRO A 37 -58.48 15.02 -23.31
CA PRO A 37 -58.15 13.61 -23.42
C PRO A 37 -57.99 13.13 -24.86
N GLY A 38 -57.30 12.00 -25.00
CA GLY A 38 -57.52 11.08 -26.13
C GLY A 38 -56.34 10.92 -27.08
N SER A 39 -55.61 9.90 -26.96
CA SER A 39 -55.62 8.73 -27.86
C SER A 39 -54.55 7.74 -27.44
N VAL A 40 -54.98 6.54 -27.27
CA VAL A 40 -54.23 5.31 -27.04
C VAL A 40 -53.38 5.02 -28.29
N LEU A 41 -52.06 4.88 -28.12
CA LEU A 41 -51.26 3.98 -28.93
C LEU A 41 -50.03 3.57 -28.14
N SER A 42 -50.06 2.32 -27.78
CA SER A 42 -49.01 1.50 -27.20
C SER A 42 -47.73 1.58 -28.00
N SER A 43 -46.64 2.02 -27.37
CA SER A 43 -45.32 1.56 -27.72
C SER A 43 -44.51 1.36 -26.44
N ARG A 44 -44.53 0.14 -26.02
CA ARG A 44 -43.78 -0.42 -24.93
C ARG A 44 -42.31 -0.43 -25.33
N SER A 45 -41.56 0.63 -25.03
CA SER A 45 -40.13 0.61 -25.09
C SER A 45 -39.63 -0.18 -23.88
N GLU A 46 -39.29 -1.43 -24.13
CA GLU A 46 -38.56 -2.25 -23.18
C GLU A 46 -37.16 -1.64 -23.00
N HIS A 47 -36.98 -0.86 -21.95
CA HIS A 47 -35.66 -0.58 -21.41
C HIS A 47 -35.07 -1.90 -20.94
N HIS A 48 -34.31 -2.55 -21.80
CA HIS A 48 -33.41 -3.61 -21.40
C HIS A 48 -32.32 -2.98 -20.49
N GLU A 49 -32.62 -2.91 -19.23
CA GLU A 49 -31.62 -2.74 -18.19
C GLU A 49 -30.73 -3.99 -18.25
N LYS A 50 -29.58 -3.85 -18.94
CA LYS A 50 -28.54 -4.87 -18.96
C LYS A 50 -28.00 -4.98 -17.54
N THR A 51 -28.65 -5.74 -16.69
CA THR A 51 -28.12 -6.22 -15.42
C THR A 51 -26.84 -7.01 -15.76
N ARG A 52 -25.69 -6.36 -15.56
CA ARG A 52 -24.39 -7.05 -15.60
C ARG A 52 -24.41 -8.12 -14.50
N LYS A 53 -24.67 -9.36 -14.87
CA LYS A 53 -24.51 -10.51 -13.97
C LYS A 53 -23.11 -10.39 -13.34
N PRO A 54 -22.98 -10.53 -12.00
CA PRO A 54 -21.65 -10.56 -11.39
C PRO A 54 -20.89 -11.73 -12.01
N ARG A 55 -19.77 -11.44 -12.67
CA ARG A 55 -18.86 -12.47 -13.17
C ARG A 55 -18.48 -13.35 -11.98
N SER A 56 -18.72 -14.65 -12.05
CA SER A 56 -18.39 -15.61 -11.00
C SER A 56 -16.94 -15.43 -10.54
N SER A 57 -16.66 -15.66 -9.28
CA SER A 57 -15.29 -15.61 -8.71
C SER A 57 -14.32 -16.47 -9.52
N GLN A 58 -14.76 -17.63 -10.00
CA GLN A 58 -13.99 -18.51 -10.87
C GLN A 58 -13.60 -17.88 -12.23
N ALA A 59 -14.48 -17.07 -12.85
CA ALA A 59 -14.14 -16.37 -14.09
C ALA A 59 -13.10 -15.25 -13.88
N ARG A 60 -13.03 -14.67 -12.69
CA ARG A 60 -11.98 -13.71 -12.31
C ARG A 60 -10.64 -14.41 -12.08
N LEU A 61 -10.63 -15.58 -11.47
CA LEU A 61 -9.43 -16.38 -11.23
C LEU A 61 -8.73 -16.80 -12.53
N LYS A 62 -9.49 -17.19 -13.56
CA LYS A 62 -8.95 -17.67 -14.85
C LYS A 62 -8.54 -16.58 -15.85
N LYS A 63 -8.84 -15.31 -15.57
CA LYS A 63 -8.69 -14.22 -16.54
C LYS A 63 -7.25 -14.02 -17.03
N TYR A 64 -6.26 -14.32 -16.20
CA TYR A 64 -4.84 -14.09 -16.45
C TYR A 64 -3.99 -15.36 -16.35
N ASP A 65 -4.61 -16.55 -16.40
CA ASP A 65 -3.90 -17.85 -16.29
C ASP A 65 -2.88 -18.08 -17.41
N HIS A 66 -3.00 -17.32 -18.52
CA HIS A 66 -2.06 -17.36 -19.62
C HIS A 66 -0.76 -16.56 -19.36
N LEU A 67 -0.74 -15.75 -18.29
CA LEU A 67 0.45 -14.99 -17.92
C LEU A 67 1.35 -15.80 -16.99
N PRO A 68 2.68 -15.72 -17.19
CA PRO A 68 3.61 -16.41 -16.30
C PRO A 68 3.53 -15.87 -14.88
N LEU A 69 3.75 -16.73 -13.90
CA LEU A 69 3.93 -16.32 -12.52
C LEU A 69 5.29 -15.66 -12.37
N LEU A 70 5.33 -14.58 -11.59
CA LEU A 70 6.59 -13.94 -11.24
C LEU A 70 7.35 -14.86 -10.28
N ARG A 71 8.64 -15.06 -10.54
CA ARG A 71 9.52 -15.82 -9.65
C ARG A 71 9.88 -14.98 -8.43
N ASP A 72 9.91 -15.63 -7.27
CA ASP A 72 10.49 -15.05 -6.07
C ASP A 72 12.01 -14.98 -6.19
N THR A 73 12.61 -13.92 -5.67
CA THR A 73 14.06 -13.78 -5.55
C THR A 73 14.49 -13.99 -4.10
N LEU A 74 14.16 -15.17 -3.56
CA LEU A 74 14.42 -15.55 -2.17
C LEU A 74 15.60 -16.50 -2.07
N VAL A 75 16.59 -16.14 -1.25
CA VAL A 75 17.74 -16.96 -0.90
C VAL A 75 18.00 -16.85 0.61
N PRO A 76 18.75 -17.76 1.21
CA PRO A 76 19.19 -17.61 2.60
C PRO A 76 20.01 -16.33 2.84
N ASN A 77 20.03 -15.84 4.05
CA ASN A 77 20.84 -14.71 4.48
C ASN A 77 20.46 -13.35 3.88
N LEU A 78 19.23 -13.14 3.49
CA LEU A 78 18.77 -11.82 3.09
C LEU A 78 18.67 -10.87 4.29
N ILE A 79 19.05 -9.60 4.10
CA ILE A 79 18.80 -8.54 5.06
C ILE A 79 17.34 -8.16 5.03
N CYS A 80 16.76 -8.00 3.83
CA CYS A 80 15.36 -7.59 3.68
C CYS A 80 14.68 -8.30 2.52
N VAL A 81 13.44 -8.73 2.75
CA VAL A 81 12.54 -9.23 1.70
C VAL A 81 11.42 -8.23 1.49
N PHE A 82 11.28 -7.74 0.26
CA PHE A 82 10.17 -6.88 -0.14
C PHE A 82 8.98 -7.75 -0.56
N VAL A 83 7.82 -7.46 0.01
CA VAL A 83 6.58 -8.17 -0.29
C VAL A 83 5.63 -7.25 -1.03
N GLY A 84 5.37 -7.56 -2.30
CA GLY A 84 4.32 -6.93 -3.10
C GLY A 84 2.96 -7.55 -2.84
N MET A 85 1.88 -6.90 -3.26
CA MET A 85 0.54 -7.50 -3.18
C MET A 85 0.41 -8.68 -4.13
N ASN A 86 0.61 -8.43 -5.42
CA ASN A 86 0.62 -9.41 -6.49
C ASN A 86 1.28 -8.83 -7.75
N PRO A 87 1.70 -9.65 -8.70
CA PRO A 87 2.23 -9.16 -9.97
C PRO A 87 1.17 -8.39 -10.76
N GLY A 88 1.54 -7.22 -11.29
CA GLY A 88 0.78 -6.55 -12.34
C GLY A 88 0.93 -7.29 -13.68
N ILE A 89 0.06 -7.03 -14.64
CA ILE A 89 0.14 -7.66 -15.98
C ILE A 89 1.51 -7.43 -16.60
N GLN A 90 2.00 -6.20 -16.62
CA GLN A 90 3.31 -5.87 -17.19
C GLN A 90 4.46 -6.54 -16.43
N THR A 91 4.40 -6.60 -15.11
CA THR A 91 5.35 -7.34 -14.28
C THR A 91 5.40 -8.82 -14.65
N SER A 92 4.25 -9.48 -14.79
CA SER A 92 4.19 -10.88 -15.22
C SER A 92 4.68 -11.09 -16.65
N THR A 93 4.35 -10.17 -17.56
CA THR A 93 4.79 -10.25 -18.97
C THR A 93 6.30 -10.04 -19.09
N ALA A 94 6.86 -9.09 -18.35
CA ALA A 94 8.30 -8.81 -18.34
C ALA A 94 9.10 -9.85 -17.57
N GLY A 95 8.49 -10.52 -16.59
CA GLY A 95 9.17 -11.47 -15.70
C GLY A 95 10.00 -10.81 -14.60
N HIS A 96 9.86 -9.48 -14.39
CA HIS A 96 10.65 -8.69 -13.46
C HIS A 96 9.80 -7.93 -12.47
N ALA A 97 10.23 -7.89 -11.20
CA ALA A 97 9.49 -7.25 -10.12
C ALA A 97 9.36 -5.73 -10.34
N TYR A 98 8.15 -5.21 -10.12
CA TYR A 98 7.83 -3.78 -10.23
C TYR A 98 8.16 -3.14 -11.58
N ALA A 99 8.09 -3.92 -12.69
CA ALA A 99 8.50 -3.51 -14.04
C ALA A 99 7.61 -2.44 -14.71
N HIS A 100 6.44 -2.09 -14.13
CA HIS A 100 5.60 -1.06 -14.72
C HIS A 100 6.29 0.31 -14.65
N PRO A 101 6.40 1.10 -15.76
CA PRO A 101 7.13 2.38 -15.79
C PRO A 101 6.66 3.42 -14.77
N SER A 102 5.38 3.40 -14.41
CA SER A 102 4.82 4.28 -13.37
C SER A 102 5.06 3.78 -11.95
N ASN A 103 5.68 2.61 -11.76
CA ASN A 103 5.98 2.11 -10.43
C ASN A 103 7.20 2.84 -9.87
N HIS A 104 7.10 3.30 -8.64
CA HIS A 104 8.15 4.07 -7.98
C HIS A 104 9.12 3.20 -7.14
N PHE A 105 8.95 1.87 -7.14
CA PHE A 105 9.74 0.96 -6.29
C PHE A 105 11.25 1.19 -6.42
N TRP A 106 11.77 1.09 -7.63
CA TRP A 106 13.20 1.22 -7.88
C TRP A 106 13.78 2.58 -7.51
N ARG A 107 12.99 3.66 -7.74
CA ARG A 107 13.35 5.03 -7.33
C ARG A 107 13.36 5.19 -5.82
N LEU A 108 12.37 4.62 -5.12
CA LEU A 108 12.29 4.66 -3.67
C LEU A 108 13.37 3.78 -3.03
N LEU A 109 13.64 2.62 -3.59
CA LEU A 109 14.72 1.73 -3.16
C LEU A 109 16.08 2.44 -3.20
N HIS A 110 16.38 3.16 -4.30
CA HIS A 110 17.60 3.93 -4.43
C HIS A 110 17.61 5.16 -3.52
N SER A 111 16.56 5.98 -3.56
CA SER A 111 16.51 7.23 -2.78
C SER A 111 16.53 7.02 -1.27
N SER A 112 16.10 5.85 -0.77
CA SER A 112 16.21 5.46 0.63
C SER A 112 17.62 5.04 1.04
N GLY A 113 18.52 4.76 0.08
CA GLY A 113 19.85 4.21 0.32
C GLY A 113 19.88 2.68 0.46
N CYS A 114 18.79 1.98 0.15
CA CYS A 114 18.78 0.52 0.05
C CYS A 114 19.72 0.02 -1.05
N THR A 115 19.90 0.77 -2.13
CA THR A 115 20.91 0.54 -3.17
C THR A 115 21.79 1.77 -3.33
N ASP A 116 23.03 1.59 -3.77
CA ASP A 116 24.01 2.66 -4.01
C ASP A 116 23.81 3.35 -5.37
N ARG A 117 23.04 2.72 -6.27
CA ARG A 117 22.63 3.24 -7.56
C ARG A 117 21.17 2.92 -7.87
N LEU A 118 20.62 3.61 -8.86
CA LEU A 118 19.32 3.28 -9.40
C LEU A 118 19.43 1.99 -10.22
N CYS A 119 18.78 0.92 -9.72
CA CYS A 119 18.66 -0.35 -10.44
C CYS A 119 17.44 -0.34 -11.36
N LEU A 120 17.49 -1.16 -12.41
CA LEU A 120 16.39 -1.41 -13.33
C LEU A 120 15.61 -2.66 -12.90
N PRO A 121 14.35 -2.79 -13.33
CA PRO A 121 13.55 -3.99 -13.03
C PRO A 121 14.22 -5.29 -13.45
N GLU A 122 14.95 -5.29 -14.58
CA GLU A 122 15.65 -6.43 -15.16
C GLU A 122 16.77 -6.95 -14.26
N GLU A 123 17.19 -6.15 -13.28
CA GLU A 123 18.23 -6.48 -12.29
C GLU A 123 17.63 -7.05 -10.98
N ASP A 124 16.33 -7.33 -10.92
CA ASP A 124 15.68 -7.83 -9.71
C ASP A 124 16.28 -9.16 -9.23
N GLY A 125 16.73 -10.01 -10.17
CA GLY A 125 17.42 -11.26 -9.90
C GLY A 125 18.79 -11.09 -9.24
N ASP A 126 19.43 -9.93 -9.38
CA ASP A 126 20.75 -9.64 -8.83
C ASP A 126 20.68 -9.03 -7.40
N LEU A 127 19.52 -8.55 -6.97
CA LEU A 127 19.33 -7.96 -5.64
C LEU A 127 19.80 -8.85 -4.47
N PRO A 128 19.55 -10.18 -4.48
CA PRO A 128 20.02 -11.04 -3.42
C PRO A 128 21.55 -11.05 -3.32
N HIS A 129 22.23 -11.12 -4.44
CA HIS A 129 23.68 -11.21 -4.51
C HIS A 129 24.36 -9.87 -4.22
N LEU A 130 23.91 -8.79 -4.86
CA LEU A 130 24.52 -7.47 -4.74
C LEU A 130 24.18 -6.76 -3.43
N TYR A 131 22.97 -6.95 -2.92
CA TYR A 131 22.43 -6.14 -1.83
C TYR A 131 21.88 -6.94 -0.67
N ALA A 132 21.92 -8.27 -0.72
CA ALA A 132 21.26 -9.17 0.25
C ALA A 132 19.78 -8.81 0.44
N MET A 133 19.08 -8.50 -0.63
CA MET A 133 17.65 -8.20 -0.64
C MET A 133 16.92 -9.08 -1.65
N GLY A 134 15.66 -9.39 -1.37
CA GLY A 134 14.84 -10.22 -2.24
C GLY A 134 13.42 -9.70 -2.39
N ASN A 135 12.68 -10.28 -3.34
CA ASN A 135 11.29 -9.93 -3.62
C ASN A 135 10.40 -11.17 -3.60
N THR A 136 9.18 -11.02 -3.11
CA THR A 136 8.08 -11.96 -3.23
C THR A 136 6.76 -11.22 -3.27
N ASN A 137 5.66 -11.93 -3.47
CA ASN A 137 4.31 -11.39 -3.44
C ASN A 137 3.43 -12.15 -2.45
N LEU A 138 2.45 -11.46 -1.86
CA LEU A 138 1.43 -12.06 -1.01
C LEU A 138 0.54 -13.01 -1.82
N VAL A 139 0.13 -12.59 -3.01
CA VAL A 139 -0.66 -13.38 -3.95
C VAL A 139 0.14 -13.58 -5.24
N GLY A 140 0.32 -14.84 -5.64
CA GLY A 140 1.10 -15.15 -6.85
C GLY A 140 0.38 -14.82 -8.16
N ARG A 141 -0.95 -14.79 -8.15
CA ARG A 141 -1.78 -14.59 -9.33
C ARG A 141 -1.67 -13.17 -9.88
N PRO A 142 -1.37 -12.98 -11.19
CA PRO A 142 -1.38 -11.66 -11.80
C PRO A 142 -2.78 -11.05 -11.82
N SER A 143 -2.83 -9.72 -11.75
CA SER A 143 -4.06 -8.96 -12.00
C SER A 143 -3.77 -7.57 -12.55
N ARG A 144 -4.75 -6.94 -13.17
CA ARG A 144 -4.61 -5.56 -13.65
C ARG A 144 -4.54 -4.56 -12.50
N THR A 145 -5.33 -4.80 -11.45
CA THR A 145 -5.40 -3.98 -10.24
C THR A 145 -5.62 -4.86 -9.03
N THR A 146 -5.21 -4.42 -7.86
CA THR A 146 -5.43 -5.13 -6.59
C THR A 146 -6.91 -5.29 -6.24
N SER A 147 -7.80 -4.44 -6.79
CA SER A 147 -9.26 -4.57 -6.61
C SER A 147 -9.87 -5.82 -7.27
N GLU A 148 -9.13 -6.51 -8.12
CA GLU A 148 -9.53 -7.80 -8.67
C GLU A 148 -9.26 -8.97 -7.70
N LEU A 149 -8.48 -8.74 -6.65
CA LEU A 149 -8.24 -9.71 -5.57
C LEU A 149 -9.35 -9.59 -4.51
N SER A 150 -9.81 -10.72 -4.00
CA SER A 150 -10.73 -10.70 -2.85
C SER A 150 -9.95 -10.53 -1.54
N LYS A 151 -10.61 -9.98 -0.51
CA LYS A 151 -10.01 -9.89 0.83
C LYS A 151 -9.61 -11.26 1.38
N GLN A 152 -10.39 -12.28 1.09
CA GLN A 152 -10.13 -13.65 1.48
C GLN A 152 -8.87 -14.20 0.78
N GLU A 153 -8.75 -14.04 -0.55
CA GLU A 153 -7.59 -14.46 -1.33
C GLU A 153 -6.29 -13.81 -0.82
N MET A 154 -6.36 -12.51 -0.50
CA MET A 154 -5.22 -11.80 0.07
C MET A 154 -4.83 -12.33 1.46
N ALA A 155 -5.83 -12.61 2.32
CA ALA A 155 -5.56 -13.17 3.65
C ALA A 155 -4.98 -14.58 3.57
N GLU A 156 -5.52 -15.43 2.70
CA GLU A 156 -5.04 -16.80 2.45
C GLU A 156 -3.59 -16.85 1.90
N GLY A 157 -3.11 -15.76 1.30
CA GLY A 157 -1.69 -15.61 0.93
C GLY A 157 -0.74 -15.52 2.14
N THR A 158 -1.25 -15.11 3.30
CA THR A 158 -0.41 -14.90 4.51
C THR A 158 0.29 -16.17 4.99
N PRO A 159 -0.36 -17.33 5.17
CA PRO A 159 0.32 -18.54 5.61
C PRO A 159 1.40 -19.02 4.63
N VAL A 160 1.17 -18.82 3.31
CA VAL A 160 2.17 -19.12 2.28
C VAL A 160 3.38 -18.19 2.41
N LEU A 161 3.15 -16.91 2.65
CA LEU A 161 4.22 -15.95 2.90
C LEU A 161 4.98 -16.28 4.19
N GLU A 162 4.29 -16.59 5.30
CA GLU A 162 4.93 -16.95 6.57
C GLU A 162 5.82 -18.19 6.42
N GLU A 163 5.41 -19.17 5.61
CA GLU A 163 6.23 -20.34 5.32
C GLU A 163 7.51 -20.00 4.53
N LYS A 164 7.40 -19.12 3.52
CA LYS A 164 8.58 -18.61 2.82
C LYS A 164 9.53 -17.90 3.79
N ILE A 165 9.00 -17.03 4.64
CA ILE A 165 9.79 -16.30 5.64
C ILE A 165 10.48 -17.24 6.62
N ARG A 166 9.79 -18.29 7.08
CA ARG A 166 10.35 -19.30 7.96
C ARG A 166 11.47 -20.10 7.29
N THR A 167 11.30 -20.41 6.01
CA THR A 167 12.29 -21.15 5.22
C THR A 167 13.57 -20.35 5.01
N TYR A 168 13.44 -19.07 4.60
CA TYR A 168 14.61 -18.26 4.22
C TYR A 168 15.19 -17.40 5.36
N LYS A 169 14.45 -17.20 6.44
CA LYS A 169 14.84 -16.45 7.65
C LYS A 169 15.57 -15.14 7.36
N PRO A 170 14.97 -14.19 6.57
CA PRO A 170 15.57 -12.88 6.39
C PRO A 170 15.63 -12.12 7.72
N GLU A 171 16.39 -11.02 7.80
CA GLU A 171 16.41 -10.22 9.04
C GLU A 171 15.20 -9.27 9.13
N ALA A 172 14.64 -8.84 7.99
CA ALA A 172 13.43 -8.03 7.93
C ALA A 172 12.56 -8.38 6.73
N VAL A 173 11.27 -8.10 6.88
CA VAL A 173 10.29 -8.11 5.79
C VAL A 173 9.72 -6.71 5.64
N CYS A 174 9.69 -6.20 4.41
CA CYS A 174 9.09 -4.92 4.05
C CYS A 174 7.82 -5.15 3.24
N PHE A 175 6.66 -4.86 3.82
CA PHE A 175 5.39 -4.85 3.09
C PHE A 175 5.27 -3.57 2.27
N VAL A 176 5.25 -3.68 0.93
CA VAL A 176 5.22 -2.56 -0.01
C VAL A 176 3.80 -2.08 -0.23
N GLY A 177 3.18 -1.56 0.84
CA GLY A 177 1.84 -0.99 0.82
C GLY A 177 0.96 -1.41 2.00
N LYS A 178 0.16 -0.46 2.48
CA LYS A 178 -0.79 -0.65 3.59
C LYS A 178 -1.68 -1.87 3.43
N GLY A 179 -2.25 -2.08 2.21
CA GLY A 179 -3.20 -3.17 1.98
C GLY A 179 -2.63 -4.56 2.18
N ILE A 180 -1.29 -4.74 2.04
CA ILE A 180 -0.62 -6.01 2.31
C ILE A 180 -0.63 -6.28 3.82
N TRP A 181 -0.25 -5.26 4.60
CA TRP A 181 -0.28 -5.34 6.05
C TRP A 181 -1.70 -5.60 6.59
N GLU A 182 -2.69 -4.91 6.05
CA GLU A 182 -4.11 -5.15 6.38
C GLU A 182 -4.56 -6.59 6.09
N ALA A 183 -4.04 -7.22 5.04
CA ALA A 183 -4.35 -8.62 4.73
C ALA A 183 -3.71 -9.57 5.75
N VAL A 184 -2.46 -9.34 6.12
CA VAL A 184 -1.75 -10.09 7.17
C VAL A 184 -2.46 -9.91 8.51
N TRP A 185 -2.83 -8.69 8.86
CA TRP A 185 -3.57 -8.39 10.09
C TRP A 185 -4.92 -9.12 10.14
N ARG A 186 -5.65 -9.09 9.04
CA ARG A 186 -6.95 -9.80 8.94
C ARG A 186 -6.80 -11.31 9.12
N TRP A 187 -5.73 -11.88 8.57
CA TRP A 187 -5.43 -13.29 8.77
C TRP A 187 -5.16 -13.62 10.24
N ARG A 188 -4.39 -12.78 10.92
CA ARG A 188 -4.00 -13.00 12.32
C ARG A 188 -5.12 -12.74 13.31
N TYR A 189 -5.86 -11.64 13.12
CA TYR A 189 -6.82 -11.11 14.10
C TYR A 189 -8.27 -11.20 13.65
N GLY A 190 -8.57 -11.71 12.47
CA GLY A 190 -9.93 -11.84 11.92
C GLY A 190 -10.60 -10.51 11.53
N ARG A 191 -9.91 -9.37 11.65
CA ARG A 191 -10.42 -8.02 11.36
C ARG A 191 -9.36 -7.13 10.73
N ASP A 192 -9.75 -6.02 10.16
CA ASP A 192 -8.82 -4.98 9.72
C ASP A 192 -8.25 -4.23 10.94
N PRO A 193 -7.01 -3.68 10.87
CA PRO A 193 -6.47 -2.83 11.93
C PRO A 193 -7.28 -1.52 12.05
N THR A 194 -7.39 -0.98 13.25
CA THR A 194 -7.95 0.35 13.47
C THR A 194 -6.98 1.44 12.97
N LYS A 195 -7.38 2.69 13.02
CA LYS A 195 -6.51 3.82 12.63
C LYS A 195 -5.34 3.98 13.59
N GLU A 196 -5.56 3.66 14.85
CA GLU A 196 -4.57 3.76 15.94
C GLU A 196 -3.56 2.60 15.89
N GLU A 197 -4.00 1.41 15.46
CA GLU A 197 -3.15 0.23 15.30
C GLU A 197 -2.29 0.28 14.03
N PHE A 198 -2.74 1.03 13.02
CA PHE A 198 -1.99 1.15 11.77
C PHE A 198 -0.94 2.25 11.84
N LYS A 199 0.32 1.90 11.58
CA LYS A 199 1.42 2.84 11.35
C LYS A 199 2.28 2.40 10.15
N TYR A 200 2.82 3.35 9.43
CA TYR A 200 3.95 3.08 8.53
C TYR A 200 5.24 2.94 9.35
N GLY A 201 6.25 2.33 8.74
CA GLY A 201 7.53 2.12 9.41
C GLY A 201 7.62 0.78 10.13
N TRP A 202 8.54 0.71 11.09
CA TRP A 202 8.77 -0.49 11.89
C TRP A 202 7.58 -0.80 12.78
N GLN A 203 7.17 -2.07 12.77
CA GLN A 203 6.13 -2.58 13.65
C GLN A 203 6.75 -3.05 14.96
N ASP A 204 5.89 -3.27 15.97
CA ASP A 204 6.31 -3.78 17.24
C ASP A 204 6.79 -5.24 17.12
N GLU A 205 7.68 -5.69 17.98
CA GLU A 205 8.22 -7.05 17.92
C GLU A 205 7.16 -8.14 18.08
N SER A 206 6.05 -7.83 18.76
CA SER A 206 4.87 -8.72 18.84
C SER A 206 4.30 -9.04 17.45
N GLU A 207 4.52 -8.15 16.47
CA GLU A 207 4.04 -8.28 15.09
C GLU A 207 5.03 -9.02 14.17
N ASN A 208 6.16 -9.50 14.67
CA ASN A 208 7.08 -10.31 13.88
C ASN A 208 6.34 -11.49 13.22
N ILE A 209 6.71 -11.81 11.97
CA ILE A 209 6.10 -12.90 11.21
C ILE A 209 7.03 -14.10 11.06
N GLY A 210 6.44 -15.24 10.69
CA GLY A 210 7.17 -16.49 10.52
C GLY A 210 7.46 -17.24 11.83
N ARG A 211 6.96 -16.78 12.98
CA ARG A 211 7.08 -17.50 14.26
C ARG A 211 6.53 -18.91 14.16
N SER A 212 7.12 -19.85 14.89
CA SER A 212 6.55 -21.20 15.03
C SER A 212 5.22 -21.13 15.75
N LYS A 213 4.20 -21.80 15.19
CA LYS A 213 2.87 -21.88 15.82
C LYS A 213 2.81 -22.78 17.05
N ASP A 214 3.76 -23.71 17.14
CA ASP A 214 3.73 -24.77 18.15
C ASP A 214 4.55 -24.43 19.39
N GLY A 215 4.98 -23.18 19.57
CA GLY A 215 5.83 -22.76 20.67
C GLY A 215 7.22 -23.42 20.68
N ILE A 216 7.54 -24.17 19.63
CA ILE A 216 8.88 -24.75 19.43
C ILE A 216 9.79 -23.59 19.02
N GLN A 217 10.73 -23.28 19.89
CA GLN A 217 11.75 -22.28 19.57
C GLN A 217 12.66 -22.80 18.48
N GLU A 218 12.46 -22.30 17.27
CA GLU A 218 13.41 -22.58 16.20
C GLU A 218 14.72 -21.84 16.48
N ARG A 219 15.84 -22.51 16.22
CA ARG A 219 17.15 -21.86 16.34
C ARG A 219 17.52 -21.16 15.03
N ASP A 220 17.99 -19.94 15.17
CA ASP A 220 18.71 -19.25 14.11
C ASP A 220 20.21 -19.51 14.27
N ASN A 221 20.91 -19.75 13.18
CA ASN A 221 22.37 -19.93 13.15
C ASN A 221 23.14 -18.69 13.62
N ARG A 222 22.48 -17.53 13.77
CA ARG A 222 23.11 -16.26 14.14
C ARG A 222 22.86 -15.84 15.59
N SER A 223 21.68 -16.10 16.14
CA SER A 223 21.25 -15.53 17.43
C SER A 223 20.74 -16.57 18.44
N GLY A 224 20.69 -17.83 18.08
CA GLY A 224 20.23 -18.93 18.93
C GLY A 224 18.75 -19.21 18.88
N VAL A 225 17.88 -18.29 19.28
CA VAL A 225 16.41 -18.44 19.22
C VAL A 225 15.85 -17.51 18.15
N TRP A 226 15.15 -18.09 17.18
CA TRP A 226 14.50 -17.30 16.13
C TRP A 226 13.05 -16.98 16.55
N ASP A 227 12.77 -15.70 16.78
CA ASP A 227 11.47 -15.19 17.19
C ASP A 227 10.74 -14.48 16.02
N GLY A 228 10.86 -15.04 14.84
CA GLY A 228 10.30 -14.44 13.62
C GLY A 228 11.15 -13.28 13.09
N VAL A 229 10.66 -12.63 12.06
CA VAL A 229 11.34 -11.57 11.33
C VAL A 229 10.70 -10.22 11.62
N LYS A 230 11.53 -9.17 11.76
CA LYS A 230 11.08 -7.79 11.92
C LYS A 230 10.24 -7.33 10.73
N VAL A 231 9.17 -6.62 11.02
CA VAL A 231 8.23 -6.13 10.01
C VAL A 231 8.38 -4.62 9.83
N PHE A 232 8.50 -4.22 8.58
CA PHE A 232 8.42 -2.83 8.15
C PHE A 232 7.26 -2.66 7.18
N VAL A 233 6.41 -1.66 7.39
CA VAL A 233 5.31 -1.33 6.48
C VAL A 233 5.68 -0.07 5.71
N ALA A 234 6.01 -0.25 4.43
CA ALA A 234 6.31 0.84 3.52
C ALA A 234 5.04 1.35 2.82
N THR A 235 5.15 2.50 2.19
CA THR A 235 4.09 3.03 1.34
C THR A 235 3.96 2.24 0.05
N SER A 236 2.78 2.24 -0.55
CA SER A 236 2.60 1.70 -1.90
C SER A 236 3.46 2.46 -2.92
N THR A 237 4.11 1.72 -3.79
CA THR A 237 4.94 2.24 -4.90
C THR A 237 4.19 2.34 -6.22
N SER A 238 2.94 1.88 -6.26
CA SER A 238 2.09 2.00 -7.46
C SER A 238 1.91 3.46 -7.85
N GLY A 239 2.05 3.77 -9.14
CA GLY A 239 1.76 5.10 -9.68
C GLY A 239 0.30 5.54 -9.51
N LEU A 240 -0.60 4.59 -9.22
CA LEU A 240 -2.01 4.87 -8.92
C LEU A 240 -2.25 5.26 -7.45
N ALA A 241 -1.26 5.07 -6.57
CA ALA A 241 -1.37 5.39 -5.15
C ALA A 241 -0.99 6.85 -4.88
N ALA A 242 -1.99 7.74 -4.93
CA ALA A 242 -1.84 9.19 -4.80
C ALA A 242 -2.11 9.74 -3.39
N ASN A 243 -2.30 8.88 -2.39
CA ASN A 243 -2.66 9.27 -1.02
C ASN A 243 -1.53 9.90 -0.20
N LEU A 244 -0.28 9.80 -0.66
CA LEU A 244 0.90 10.41 -0.07
C LEU A 244 1.75 11.06 -1.17
N SER A 245 2.34 12.20 -0.85
CA SER A 245 3.32 12.85 -1.72
C SER A 245 4.59 12.01 -1.87
N MET A 246 5.42 12.33 -2.85
CA MET A 246 6.68 11.61 -3.04
C MET A 246 7.66 11.86 -1.90
N GLU A 247 7.62 13.06 -1.30
CA GLU A 247 8.43 13.43 -0.14
C GLU A 247 8.05 12.60 1.09
N GLU A 248 6.77 12.45 1.38
CA GLU A 248 6.29 11.59 2.46
C GLU A 248 6.67 10.13 2.25
N LYS A 249 6.54 9.64 1.00
CA LYS A 249 6.99 8.29 0.64
C LYS A 249 8.48 8.11 0.90
N LYS A 250 9.32 9.05 0.44
CA LYS A 250 10.78 9.01 0.67
C LYS A 250 11.13 9.04 2.15
N ALA A 251 10.47 9.88 2.95
CA ALA A 251 10.70 9.95 4.39
C ALA A 251 10.47 8.58 5.06
N ILE A 252 9.34 7.92 4.78
CA ILE A 252 9.06 6.59 5.34
C ILE A 252 10.08 5.56 4.86
N TRP A 253 10.42 5.55 3.57
CA TRP A 253 11.39 4.59 3.01
C TRP A 253 12.81 4.80 3.54
N SER A 254 13.18 6.04 3.91
CA SER A 254 14.51 6.36 4.43
C SER A 254 14.82 5.65 5.75
N ASP A 255 13.84 5.40 6.59
CA ASP A 255 14.02 4.65 7.84
C ASP A 255 14.45 3.21 7.57
N LEU A 256 13.82 2.57 6.57
CA LEU A 256 14.23 1.23 6.14
C LEU A 256 15.64 1.26 5.54
N GLY A 257 15.90 2.24 4.66
CA GLY A 257 17.20 2.38 4.00
C GLY A 257 18.34 2.58 4.99
N ALA A 258 18.15 3.43 5.98
CA ALA A 258 19.12 3.66 7.05
C ALA A 258 19.42 2.36 7.83
N TRP A 259 18.38 1.58 8.14
CA TRP A 259 18.53 0.30 8.82
C TRP A 259 19.27 -0.72 7.93
N VAL A 260 18.88 -0.88 6.66
CA VAL A 260 19.52 -1.81 5.72
C VAL A 260 21.00 -1.47 5.52
N LYS A 261 21.32 -0.17 5.39
CA LYS A 261 22.72 0.29 5.26
C LYS A 261 23.54 -0.07 6.50
N ARG A 262 23.01 0.21 7.69
CA ARG A 262 23.66 -0.16 8.96
C ARG A 262 23.89 -1.67 9.05
N ARG A 263 22.91 -2.51 8.73
CA ARG A 263 23.07 -3.98 8.77
C ARG A 263 24.14 -4.47 7.79
N ARG A 264 24.25 -3.87 6.60
CA ARG A 264 25.36 -4.21 5.68
C ARG A 264 26.74 -3.88 6.27
N GLU A 265 26.87 -2.73 6.92
CA GLU A 265 28.14 -2.35 7.56
C GLU A 265 28.47 -3.25 8.76
N GLU A 266 27.48 -3.64 9.53
CA GLU A 266 27.68 -4.59 10.62
C GLU A 266 28.15 -5.95 10.10
N ARG A 267 27.48 -6.51 9.06
CA ARG A 267 27.87 -7.79 8.44
C ARG A 267 29.27 -7.79 7.80
N LYS A 268 29.81 -6.65 7.42
CA LYS A 268 31.19 -6.55 6.92
C LYS A 268 32.22 -6.67 8.03
N ARG A 269 31.81 -6.47 9.28
CA ARG A 269 32.67 -6.53 10.47
C ARG A 269 32.59 -7.87 11.19
N GLU A 270 31.52 -8.65 10.94
CA GLU A 270 31.34 -10.01 11.39
C GLU A 270 32.21 -10.98 10.56
#